data_ba64d759401ce813d7a0985094f84f25
#
_entry.id   ba64d759401ce813d7a0985094f84f25
#
_cell.length_a   1.000
_cell.length_b   1.000
_cell.length_c   1.000
_cell.angle_alpha   90.00
_cell.angle_beta   90.00
_cell.angle_gamma   90.00
#
_symmetry.space_group_name_H-M   'P 1'
#
loop_
_entity.id
_entity.type
_entity.pdbx_description
1 polymer ?
#
loop_
_entity_poly.entity_id
_entity_poly.type
_entity_poly.pdbx_seq_one_letter_code
_entity_poly.pdbx_strand_id
1 'polypeptide(L)'
;WKVAVPGRKNLRLCFVSVLICFWMAAALLSAAEKPDPLPSWNDGPVKSSIVEFVQRVVSVGTPSFVPEDQRIAVFDNDGTLWSEQPNYVEWLFVTDRIKALAQGRPEWKTQQPFKAVLENDWKALHDSGQEGMQKIYIATHSGTTTAEFETSVLEWLAKEKHPRFNRPYTDLVYQPMLDLLAYFRRNGFKTFIVSGGSIDFMRPWTQRVYGVPPE
;
A
#
# COMPACT_ATOMS: atom_id res chain seq x y z
N TRP A 1 77.47 0.60 -24.82
CA TRP A 1 76.31 0.77 -23.95
C TRP A 1 75.63 -0.59 -23.85
N LYS A 2 75.75 -1.27 -22.64
CA LYS A 2 75.04 -2.52 -22.34
C LYS A 2 73.79 -2.14 -21.60
N VAL A 3 72.60 -2.41 -22.17
CA VAL A 3 71.32 -2.31 -21.50
C VAL A 3 71.13 -3.58 -20.65
N ALA A 4 71.03 -3.42 -19.35
CA ALA A 4 70.75 -4.50 -18.43
C ALA A 4 69.27 -4.91 -18.52
N VAL A 5 68.97 -6.16 -18.87
CA VAL A 5 67.69 -6.74 -18.89
C VAL A 5 67.36 -7.17 -17.45
N PRO A 6 66.20 -6.74 -16.81
CA PRO A 6 65.90 -7.15 -15.47
C PRO A 6 65.54 -8.65 -15.43
N GLY A 7 66.13 -9.35 -14.45
CA GLY A 7 66.05 -10.79 -14.34
C GLY A 7 64.63 -11.32 -14.11
N ARG A 8 64.31 -12.45 -14.74
CA ARG A 8 63.02 -13.20 -14.71
C ARG A 8 62.41 -13.46 -13.31
N LYS A 9 63.17 -13.27 -12.24
CA LYS A 9 62.68 -13.47 -10.84
C LYS A 9 61.77 -12.34 -10.38
N ASN A 10 62.00 -11.09 -10.79
CA ASN A 10 61.19 -9.95 -10.38
C ASN A 10 59.84 -9.88 -11.08
N LEU A 11 59.73 -10.47 -12.29
CA LEU A 11 58.50 -10.53 -13.05
C LEU A 11 57.44 -11.47 -12.40
N ARG A 12 57.90 -12.60 -11.82
CA ARG A 12 56.99 -13.56 -11.11
C ARG A 12 56.47 -12.98 -9.82
N LEU A 13 57.27 -12.21 -9.09
CA LEU A 13 56.77 -11.55 -7.83
C LEU A 13 55.72 -10.48 -8.10
N CYS A 14 55.85 -9.70 -9.17
CA CYS A 14 54.84 -8.72 -9.57
C CYS A 14 53.52 -9.38 -9.99
N PHE A 15 53.54 -10.49 -10.71
CA PHE A 15 52.32 -11.21 -11.13
C PHE A 15 51.59 -11.82 -9.96
N VAL A 16 52.25 -12.35 -8.96
CA VAL A 16 51.65 -12.92 -7.76
C VAL A 16 51.00 -11.81 -6.90
N SER A 17 51.67 -10.68 -6.74
CA SER A 17 51.14 -9.52 -6.01
C SER A 17 49.90 -8.90 -6.66
N VAL A 18 49.86 -8.80 -7.99
CA VAL A 18 48.68 -8.30 -8.74
C VAL A 18 47.52 -9.26 -8.64
N LEU A 19 47.73 -10.58 -8.69
CA LEU A 19 46.70 -11.59 -8.52
C LEU A 19 46.10 -11.57 -7.10
N ILE A 20 46.95 -11.40 -6.08
CA ILE A 20 46.47 -11.32 -4.68
C ILE A 20 45.66 -10.04 -4.46
N CYS A 21 46.07 -8.90 -5.01
CA CYS A 21 45.28 -7.65 -4.96
C CYS A 21 43.93 -7.78 -5.69
N PHE A 22 43.91 -8.48 -6.83
CA PHE A 22 42.68 -8.71 -7.58
C PHE A 22 41.72 -9.64 -6.84
N TRP A 23 42.21 -10.66 -6.16
CA TRP A 23 41.38 -11.57 -5.30
C TRP A 23 40.89 -10.87 -4.04
N MET A 24 41.67 -10.00 -3.40
CA MET A 24 41.24 -9.21 -2.27
C MET A 24 40.21 -8.14 -2.67
N ALA A 25 40.37 -7.49 -3.84
CA ALA A 25 39.37 -6.56 -4.36
C ALA A 25 38.07 -7.25 -4.74
N ALA A 26 38.09 -8.45 -5.30
CA ALA A 26 36.90 -9.25 -5.59
C ALA A 26 36.20 -9.73 -4.31
N ALA A 27 36.94 -10.04 -3.24
CA ALA A 27 36.37 -10.40 -1.94
C ALA A 27 35.71 -9.21 -1.22
N LEU A 28 36.22 -7.99 -1.41
CA LEU A 28 35.62 -6.76 -0.89
C LEU A 28 34.34 -6.33 -1.64
N LEU A 29 34.20 -6.70 -2.93
CA LEU A 29 32.96 -6.48 -3.68
C LEU A 29 31.84 -7.48 -3.34
N SER A 30 32.14 -8.59 -2.66
CA SER A 30 31.17 -9.66 -2.38
C SER A 30 30.39 -9.49 -1.09
N ALA A 31 30.62 -8.45 -0.33
CA ALA A 31 29.85 -8.11 0.88
C ALA A 31 28.98 -6.87 0.67
N ALA A 32 28.33 -6.76 -0.49
CA ALA A 32 27.20 -5.85 -0.59
C ALA A 32 26.14 -6.36 0.37
N GLU A 33 26.01 -5.69 1.50
CA GLU A 33 24.97 -5.95 2.50
C GLU A 33 23.63 -6.02 1.77
N LYS A 34 22.88 -7.12 1.94
CA LYS A 34 21.58 -7.25 1.29
C LYS A 34 20.73 -6.07 1.75
N PRO A 35 20.13 -5.32 0.82
CA PRO A 35 19.31 -4.17 1.22
C PRO A 35 18.23 -4.62 2.19
N ASP A 36 18.01 -3.81 3.22
CA ASP A 36 16.97 -4.07 4.20
C ASP A 36 15.61 -4.28 3.49
N PRO A 37 14.95 -5.42 3.66
CA PRO A 37 13.70 -5.70 2.97
C PRO A 37 12.53 -4.81 3.43
N LEU A 38 12.62 -4.25 4.65
CA LEU A 38 11.57 -3.46 5.31
C LEU A 38 12.17 -2.18 5.94
N PRO A 39 12.67 -1.23 5.13
CA PRO A 39 13.49 -0.12 5.62
C PRO A 39 12.75 0.85 6.54
N SER A 40 11.42 0.96 6.46
CA SER A 40 10.61 1.82 7.33
C SER A 40 10.14 1.12 8.60
N TRP A 41 10.47 -0.15 8.78
CA TRP A 41 10.16 -0.89 10.01
C TRP A 41 11.30 -0.73 11.03
N ASN A 42 10.94 -0.51 12.28
CA ASN A 42 11.93 -0.55 13.37
C ASN A 42 12.53 -1.95 13.49
N ASP A 43 13.83 -2.02 13.72
CA ASP A 43 14.50 -3.29 14.00
C ASP A 43 13.96 -3.89 15.31
N GLY A 44 13.72 -5.19 15.29
CA GLY A 44 13.18 -5.89 16.44
C GLY A 44 12.45 -7.19 16.08
N PRO A 45 11.83 -7.83 17.08
CA PRO A 45 11.22 -9.15 16.91
C PRO A 45 10.14 -9.20 15.83
N VAL A 46 9.35 -8.14 15.69
CA VAL A 46 8.25 -8.08 14.72
C VAL A 46 8.80 -8.10 13.29
N LYS A 47 9.75 -7.19 12.98
CA LYS A 47 10.41 -7.16 11.67
C LYS A 47 11.09 -8.50 11.36
N SER A 48 11.85 -9.03 12.31
CA SER A 48 12.53 -10.32 12.15
C SER A 48 11.54 -11.45 11.86
N SER A 49 10.43 -11.53 12.60
CA SER A 49 9.44 -12.60 12.41
C SER A 49 8.77 -12.55 11.02
N ILE A 50 8.53 -11.34 10.50
CA ILE A 50 8.00 -11.17 9.14
C ILE A 50 9.01 -11.67 8.10
N VAL A 51 10.27 -11.25 8.22
CA VAL A 51 11.33 -11.65 7.29
C VAL A 51 11.56 -13.17 7.34
N GLU A 52 11.66 -13.74 8.53
CA GLU A 52 11.82 -15.18 8.74
C GLU A 52 10.63 -15.98 8.21
N PHE A 53 9.40 -15.51 8.42
CA PHE A 53 8.21 -16.13 7.86
C PHE A 53 8.30 -16.20 6.34
N VAL A 54 8.55 -15.07 5.68
CA VAL A 54 8.64 -15.03 4.23
C VAL A 54 9.76 -15.94 3.72
N GLN A 55 10.96 -15.86 4.30
CA GLN A 55 12.09 -16.72 3.92
C GLN A 55 11.75 -18.20 4.06
N ARG A 56 11.08 -18.60 5.14
CA ARG A 56 10.69 -19.98 5.38
C ARG A 56 9.70 -20.50 4.34
N VAL A 57 8.68 -19.70 3.98
CA VAL A 57 7.63 -20.16 3.04
C VAL A 57 8.06 -20.10 1.58
N VAL A 58 9.11 -19.33 1.24
CA VAL A 58 9.62 -19.27 -0.14
C VAL A 58 10.78 -20.25 -0.40
N SER A 59 11.35 -20.84 0.66
CA SER A 59 12.51 -21.73 0.53
C SER A 59 12.12 -23.12 0.06
N VAL A 60 12.46 -23.46 -1.17
CA VAL A 60 12.21 -24.79 -1.76
C VAL A 60 12.90 -25.88 -0.93
N GLY A 61 12.20 -27.00 -0.74
CA GLY A 61 12.71 -28.16 0.01
C GLY A 61 12.51 -28.09 1.52
N THR A 62 11.88 -27.04 2.04
CA THR A 62 11.47 -26.97 3.45
C THR A 62 10.04 -27.49 3.64
N PRO A 63 9.68 -28.00 4.82
CA PRO A 63 8.30 -28.42 5.12
C PRO A 63 7.27 -27.27 5.05
N SER A 64 7.71 -26.04 5.14
CA SER A 64 6.86 -24.85 5.11
C SER A 64 6.79 -24.19 3.73
N PHE A 65 7.43 -24.76 2.70
CA PHE A 65 7.42 -24.18 1.36
C PHE A 65 6.01 -24.08 0.81
N VAL A 66 5.68 -22.91 0.28
CA VAL A 66 4.42 -22.64 -0.42
C VAL A 66 4.75 -22.29 -1.88
N PRO A 67 4.18 -22.99 -2.87
CA PRO A 67 4.31 -22.63 -4.29
C PRO A 67 3.87 -21.20 -4.56
N GLU A 68 4.49 -20.52 -5.53
CA GLU A 68 4.25 -19.10 -5.79
C GLU A 68 2.79 -18.78 -6.13
N ASP A 69 2.14 -19.65 -6.89
CA ASP A 69 0.73 -19.54 -7.27
C ASP A 69 -0.24 -19.65 -6.08
N GLN A 70 0.22 -20.13 -4.93
CA GLN A 70 -0.54 -20.27 -3.69
C GLN A 70 -0.18 -19.23 -2.63
N ARG A 71 0.80 -18.33 -2.90
CA ARG A 71 1.19 -17.29 -1.97
C ARG A 71 0.24 -16.12 -2.05
N ILE A 72 -0.62 -15.99 -1.07
CA ILE A 72 -1.62 -14.92 -0.95
C ILE A 72 -1.38 -14.16 0.34
N ALA A 73 -1.37 -12.83 0.27
CA ALA A 73 -1.36 -11.93 1.42
C ALA A 73 -2.55 -10.97 1.34
N VAL A 74 -3.31 -10.90 2.42
CA VAL A 74 -4.55 -10.10 2.52
C VAL A 74 -4.36 -9.01 3.54
N PHE A 75 -4.82 -7.82 3.23
CA PHE A 75 -4.70 -6.63 4.08
C PHE A 75 -6.07 -5.97 4.23
N ASP A 76 -6.36 -5.48 5.41
CA ASP A 76 -7.40 -4.49 5.61
C ASP A 76 -6.92 -3.12 5.11
N ASN A 77 -7.83 -2.18 4.88
CA ASN A 77 -7.50 -0.85 4.36
C ASN A 77 -7.46 0.21 5.46
N ASP A 78 -8.63 0.52 6.04
CA ASP A 78 -8.79 1.62 6.98
C ASP A 78 -8.09 1.31 8.32
N GLY A 79 -7.22 2.22 8.77
CA GLY A 79 -6.39 2.01 9.96
C GLY A 79 -5.25 1.01 9.79
N THR A 80 -5.16 0.31 8.64
CA THR A 80 -4.11 -0.67 8.34
C THR A 80 -3.16 -0.20 7.25
N LEU A 81 -3.66 0.21 6.10
CA LEU A 81 -2.84 0.72 4.99
C LEU A 81 -2.79 2.24 4.96
N TRP A 82 -3.85 2.90 5.37
CA TRP A 82 -3.93 4.36 5.51
C TRP A 82 -4.67 4.79 6.77
N SER A 83 -4.68 6.11 7.04
CA SER A 83 -5.37 6.69 8.19
C SER A 83 -6.89 6.58 8.05
N GLU A 84 -7.55 6.20 9.15
CA GLU A 84 -9.03 6.11 9.27
C GLU A 84 -9.65 7.27 10.07
N GLN A 85 -8.81 8.08 10.76
CA GLN A 85 -9.29 9.15 11.64
C GLN A 85 -9.28 10.50 10.91
N PRO A 86 -10.22 11.43 11.23
CA PRO A 86 -11.27 11.35 12.26
C PRO A 86 -12.51 10.54 11.85
N ASN A 87 -12.63 10.18 10.59
CA ASN A 87 -13.69 9.35 10.03
C ASN A 87 -13.13 8.51 8.89
N TYR A 88 -13.77 7.39 8.59
CA TYR A 88 -13.48 6.60 7.39
C TYR A 88 -13.56 7.47 6.14
N VAL A 89 -12.57 7.36 5.27
CA VAL A 89 -12.43 8.26 4.11
C VAL A 89 -13.59 8.08 3.13
N GLU A 90 -14.02 6.84 2.90
CA GLU A 90 -15.20 6.58 2.06
C GLU A 90 -16.46 7.20 2.64
N TRP A 91 -16.60 7.21 3.97
CA TRP A 91 -17.74 7.84 4.60
C TRP A 91 -17.77 9.37 4.35
N LEU A 92 -16.61 10.02 4.36
CA LEU A 92 -16.52 11.44 4.01
C LEU A 92 -16.92 11.69 2.55
N PHE A 93 -16.45 10.85 1.63
CA PHE A 93 -16.87 10.89 0.23
C PHE A 93 -18.40 10.73 0.09
N VAL A 94 -18.96 9.73 0.74
CA VAL A 94 -20.41 9.45 0.71
C VAL A 94 -21.23 10.64 1.24
N THR A 95 -20.82 11.23 2.37
CA THR A 95 -21.53 12.37 2.94
C THR A 95 -21.46 13.61 2.05
N ASP A 96 -20.31 13.89 1.44
CA ASP A 96 -20.16 15.02 0.52
C ASP A 96 -20.96 14.78 -0.78
N ARG A 97 -21.00 13.56 -1.27
CA ARG A 97 -21.86 13.19 -2.41
C ARG A 97 -23.35 13.37 -2.10
N ILE A 98 -23.83 13.00 -0.90
CA ILE A 98 -25.21 13.29 -0.46
C ILE A 98 -25.48 14.79 -0.48
N LYS A 99 -24.57 15.62 0.06
CA LYS A 99 -24.72 17.09 0.06
C LYS A 99 -24.83 17.65 -1.36
N ALA A 100 -24.00 17.15 -2.28
CA ALA A 100 -24.05 17.56 -3.68
C ALA A 100 -25.36 17.15 -4.36
N LEU A 101 -25.79 15.91 -4.20
CA LEU A 101 -27.04 15.39 -4.78
C LEU A 101 -28.30 16.02 -4.20
N ALA A 102 -28.26 16.49 -2.95
CA ALA A 102 -29.39 17.15 -2.28
C ALA A 102 -29.79 18.48 -2.93
N GLN A 103 -28.92 19.08 -3.77
CA GLN A 103 -29.28 20.29 -4.53
C GLN A 103 -30.43 20.02 -5.51
N GLY A 104 -30.52 18.83 -6.08
CA GLY A 104 -31.60 18.41 -6.96
C GLY A 104 -32.72 17.61 -6.27
N ARG A 105 -32.65 17.43 -4.94
CA ARG A 105 -33.56 16.59 -4.15
C ARG A 105 -33.98 17.29 -2.86
N PRO A 106 -34.81 18.33 -2.93
CA PRO A 106 -35.19 19.15 -1.78
C PRO A 106 -35.89 18.36 -0.65
N GLU A 107 -36.53 17.25 -0.98
CA GLU A 107 -37.17 16.33 -0.02
C GLU A 107 -36.15 15.72 0.96
N TRP A 108 -34.89 15.60 0.61
CA TRP A 108 -33.85 15.06 1.49
C TRP A 108 -33.58 15.94 2.73
N LYS A 109 -33.95 17.21 2.68
CA LYS A 109 -33.87 18.11 3.84
C LYS A 109 -34.83 17.73 4.98
N THR A 110 -35.83 16.93 4.69
CA THR A 110 -36.83 16.50 5.68
C THR A 110 -36.90 15.00 5.88
N GLN A 111 -36.32 14.22 4.98
CA GLN A 111 -36.38 12.76 5.01
C GLN A 111 -35.15 12.15 5.66
N GLN A 112 -35.35 11.24 6.62
CA GLN A 112 -34.24 10.42 7.13
C GLN A 112 -33.89 9.29 6.16
N PRO A 113 -32.64 8.90 6.08
CA PRO A 113 -31.46 9.35 6.82
C PRO A 113 -30.75 10.57 6.23
N PHE A 114 -31.18 11.07 5.07
CA PHE A 114 -30.51 12.15 4.33
C PHE A 114 -30.48 13.46 5.15
N LYS A 115 -31.57 13.78 5.85
CA LYS A 115 -31.62 14.93 6.75
C LYS A 115 -30.50 14.86 7.79
N ALA A 116 -30.28 13.71 8.42
CA ALA A 116 -29.25 13.52 9.41
C ALA A 116 -27.85 13.77 8.83
N VAL A 117 -27.57 13.30 7.60
CA VAL A 117 -26.31 13.58 6.89
C VAL A 117 -26.14 15.07 6.62
N LEU A 118 -27.18 15.75 6.13
CA LEU A 118 -27.13 17.17 5.78
C LEU A 118 -26.95 18.07 7.01
N GLU A 119 -27.51 17.69 8.14
CA GLU A 119 -27.41 18.42 9.42
C GLU A 119 -26.21 17.97 10.27
N ASN A 120 -25.44 16.97 9.84
CA ASN A 120 -24.37 16.31 10.60
C ASN A 120 -24.88 15.76 11.96
N ASP A 121 -26.12 15.28 12.01
CA ASP A 121 -26.72 14.65 13.19
C ASP A 121 -26.31 13.16 13.25
N TRP A 122 -25.15 12.91 13.86
CA TRP A 122 -24.60 11.57 14.01
C TRP A 122 -25.48 10.64 14.83
N LYS A 123 -26.25 11.19 15.79
CA LYS A 123 -27.16 10.39 16.59
C LYS A 123 -28.33 9.88 15.75
N ALA A 124 -29.01 10.77 15.03
CA ALA A 124 -30.12 10.38 14.16
C ALA A 124 -29.66 9.43 13.05
N LEU A 125 -28.43 9.61 12.54
CA LEU A 125 -27.82 8.72 11.57
C LEU A 125 -27.58 7.33 12.15
N HIS A 126 -26.99 7.24 13.34
CA HIS A 126 -26.80 5.96 14.05
C HIS A 126 -28.14 5.27 14.33
N ASP A 127 -29.14 6.03 14.79
CA ASP A 127 -30.49 5.53 15.09
C ASP A 127 -31.24 5.03 13.84
N SER A 128 -30.85 5.48 12.64
CA SER A 128 -31.36 4.98 11.36
C SER A 128 -30.98 3.53 11.04
N GLY A 129 -29.97 3.02 11.73
CA GLY A 129 -29.50 1.64 11.64
C GLY A 129 -29.06 1.21 10.24
N GLN A 130 -29.05 -0.11 10.02
CA GLN A 130 -28.61 -0.69 8.75
C GLN A 130 -29.46 -0.24 7.56
N GLU A 131 -30.77 -0.11 7.73
CA GLU A 131 -31.68 0.36 6.66
C GLU A 131 -31.34 1.78 6.21
N GLY A 132 -31.06 2.68 7.17
CA GLY A 132 -30.65 4.06 6.86
C GLY A 132 -29.32 4.10 6.11
N MET A 133 -28.33 3.32 6.55
CA MET A 133 -27.05 3.22 5.87
C MET A 133 -27.21 2.67 4.45
N GLN A 134 -28.03 1.64 4.25
CA GLN A 134 -28.31 1.08 2.93
C GLN A 134 -28.95 2.12 2.00
N LYS A 135 -29.90 2.93 2.48
CA LYS A 135 -30.52 4.02 1.70
C LYS A 135 -29.47 5.04 1.23
N ILE A 136 -28.54 5.41 2.11
CA ILE A 136 -27.46 6.33 1.79
C ILE A 136 -26.55 5.73 0.69
N TYR A 137 -26.11 4.49 0.86
CA TYR A 137 -25.28 3.81 -0.13
C TYR A 137 -25.98 3.67 -1.49
N ILE A 138 -27.23 3.24 -1.51
CA ILE A 138 -28.02 3.17 -2.76
C ILE A 138 -28.08 4.53 -3.42
N ALA A 139 -28.38 5.60 -2.67
CA ALA A 139 -28.51 6.95 -3.22
C ALA A 139 -27.21 7.51 -3.80
N THR A 140 -26.07 7.08 -3.28
CA THR A 140 -24.74 7.57 -3.72
C THR A 140 -24.09 6.69 -4.78
N HIS A 141 -24.47 5.41 -4.91
CA HIS A 141 -23.87 4.45 -5.84
C HIS A 141 -24.78 4.10 -7.02
N SER A 142 -26.08 4.47 -6.98
CA SER A 142 -27.02 4.17 -8.06
C SER A 142 -27.22 5.34 -9.00
N GLY A 143 -27.70 5.02 -10.22
CA GLY A 143 -28.04 6.03 -11.24
C GLY A 143 -26.83 6.64 -11.96
N THR A 144 -25.70 5.97 -11.88
CA THR A 144 -24.45 6.34 -12.54
C THR A 144 -23.77 5.08 -13.09
N THR A 145 -22.97 5.21 -14.12
CA THR A 145 -22.11 4.12 -14.62
C THR A 145 -20.90 3.94 -13.71
N THR A 146 -20.26 2.77 -13.76
CA THR A 146 -19.01 2.51 -13.05
C THR A 146 -17.95 3.57 -13.38
N ALA A 147 -17.79 3.92 -14.65
CA ALA A 147 -16.80 4.91 -15.07
C ALA A 147 -17.08 6.33 -14.53
N GLU A 148 -18.35 6.74 -14.47
CA GLU A 148 -18.74 8.02 -13.87
C GLU A 148 -18.52 8.01 -12.36
N PHE A 149 -18.80 6.90 -11.70
CA PHE A 149 -18.54 6.76 -10.27
C PHE A 149 -17.04 6.82 -9.97
N GLU A 150 -16.21 6.06 -10.69
CA GLU A 150 -14.75 6.11 -10.60
C GLU A 150 -14.21 7.54 -10.79
N THR A 151 -14.70 8.24 -11.81
CA THR A 151 -14.34 9.65 -12.05
C THR A 151 -14.67 10.51 -10.82
N SER A 152 -15.87 10.36 -10.25
CA SER A 152 -16.29 11.12 -9.08
C SER A 152 -15.43 10.84 -7.84
N VAL A 153 -14.98 9.59 -7.64
CA VAL A 153 -14.06 9.22 -6.56
C VAL A 153 -12.71 9.87 -6.76
N LEU A 154 -12.15 9.80 -7.98
CA LEU A 154 -10.83 10.38 -8.28
C LEU A 154 -10.83 11.91 -8.16
N GLU A 155 -11.87 12.59 -8.64
CA GLU A 155 -12.03 14.04 -8.50
C GLU A 155 -12.14 14.46 -7.03
N TRP A 156 -12.92 13.72 -6.23
CA TRP A 156 -13.05 13.98 -4.80
C TRP A 156 -11.71 13.79 -4.07
N LEU A 157 -11.01 12.68 -4.31
CA LEU A 157 -9.69 12.41 -3.71
C LEU A 157 -8.61 13.43 -4.13
N ALA A 158 -8.72 13.99 -5.32
CA ALA A 158 -7.80 15.04 -5.78
C ALA A 158 -8.04 16.39 -5.11
N LYS A 159 -9.30 16.69 -4.75
CA LYS A 159 -9.73 17.97 -4.18
C LYS A 159 -9.68 17.96 -2.65
N GLU A 160 -10.23 16.94 -2.03
CA GLU A 160 -10.44 16.90 -0.60
C GLU A 160 -9.17 16.51 0.17
N LYS A 161 -9.00 17.13 1.33
CA LYS A 161 -7.83 16.96 2.17
C LYS A 161 -8.22 16.64 3.60
N HIS A 162 -7.37 15.87 4.23
CA HIS A 162 -7.52 15.55 5.64
C HIS A 162 -7.51 16.84 6.50
N PRO A 163 -8.50 17.03 7.40
CA PRO A 163 -8.69 18.30 8.12
C PRO A 163 -7.52 18.68 9.03
N ARG A 164 -6.83 17.70 9.61
CA ARG A 164 -5.69 17.91 10.51
C ARG A 164 -4.38 18.13 9.76
N PHE A 165 -4.14 17.38 8.70
CA PHE A 165 -2.83 17.35 8.03
C PHE A 165 -2.76 18.22 6.79
N ASN A 166 -3.91 18.68 6.27
CA ASN A 166 -4.04 19.45 5.02
C ASN A 166 -3.34 18.77 3.82
N ARG A 167 -3.39 17.44 3.78
CA ARG A 167 -2.81 16.60 2.72
C ARG A 167 -3.91 15.75 2.08
N PRO A 168 -3.79 15.38 0.79
CA PRO A 168 -4.67 14.40 0.16
C PRO A 168 -4.74 13.11 0.99
N TYR A 169 -5.89 12.48 1.05
CA TYR A 169 -6.05 11.21 1.80
C TYR A 169 -5.13 10.12 1.26
N THR A 170 -4.90 10.09 -0.05
CA THR A 170 -3.98 9.14 -0.70
C THR A 170 -2.50 9.32 -0.30
N ASP A 171 -2.16 10.43 0.35
CA ASP A 171 -0.80 10.66 0.91
C ASP A 171 -0.68 10.24 2.39
N LEU A 172 -1.80 9.86 3.02
CA LEU A 172 -1.84 9.47 4.44
C LEU A 172 -1.74 7.95 4.60
N VAL A 173 -0.94 7.33 3.78
CA VAL A 173 -0.62 5.90 3.80
C VAL A 173 0.52 5.62 4.78
N TYR A 174 0.51 4.45 5.38
CA TYR A 174 1.58 4.03 6.27
C TYR A 174 2.76 3.48 5.49
N GLN A 175 3.87 4.21 5.46
CA GLN A 175 5.07 3.80 4.72
C GLN A 175 5.54 2.38 5.09
N PRO A 176 5.55 1.95 6.36
CA PRO A 176 5.90 0.58 6.70
C PRO A 176 5.01 -0.47 6.00
N MET A 177 3.73 -0.17 5.79
CA MET A 177 2.82 -1.08 5.10
C MET A 177 3.05 -1.11 3.59
N LEU A 178 3.46 0.02 2.97
CA LEU A 178 3.89 0.04 1.57
C LEU A 178 5.15 -0.81 1.37
N ASP A 179 6.11 -0.73 2.29
CA ASP A 179 7.31 -1.56 2.26
C ASP A 179 6.95 -3.05 2.38
N LEU A 180 6.01 -3.37 3.28
CA LEU A 180 5.54 -4.73 3.49
C LEU A 180 4.83 -5.30 2.24
N LEU A 181 3.91 -4.54 1.64
CA LEU A 181 3.26 -4.91 0.38
C LEU A 181 4.29 -5.18 -0.73
N ALA A 182 5.28 -4.27 -0.87
CA ALA A 182 6.35 -4.43 -1.84
C ALA A 182 7.23 -5.65 -1.53
N TYR A 183 7.53 -5.91 -0.27
CA TYR A 183 8.31 -7.06 0.16
C TYR A 183 7.60 -8.37 -0.15
N PHE A 184 6.31 -8.49 0.14
CA PHE A 184 5.52 -9.67 -0.21
C PHE A 184 5.52 -9.90 -1.72
N ARG A 185 5.24 -8.88 -2.53
CA ARG A 185 5.23 -9.01 -4.01
C ARG A 185 6.59 -9.43 -4.56
N ARG A 186 7.70 -8.88 -4.06
CA ARG A 186 9.06 -9.30 -4.45
C ARG A 186 9.36 -10.77 -4.13
N ASN A 187 8.60 -11.36 -3.21
CA ASN A 187 8.72 -12.76 -2.83
C ASN A 187 7.59 -13.65 -3.43
N GLY A 188 6.95 -13.18 -4.51
CA GLY A 188 5.97 -13.95 -5.27
C GLY A 188 4.58 -14.05 -4.61
N PHE A 189 4.27 -13.19 -3.64
CA PHE A 189 2.91 -13.14 -3.09
C PHE A 189 1.99 -12.27 -3.95
N LYS A 190 0.78 -12.74 -4.18
CA LYS A 190 -0.34 -11.92 -4.63
C LYS A 190 -0.89 -11.16 -3.42
N THR A 191 -1.04 -9.84 -3.56
CA THR A 191 -1.54 -8.98 -2.47
C THR A 191 -2.96 -8.53 -2.78
N PHE A 192 -3.87 -8.67 -1.80
CA PHE A 192 -5.26 -8.28 -1.90
C PHE A 192 -5.65 -7.37 -0.75
N ILE A 193 -6.65 -6.52 -0.99
CA ILE A 193 -7.31 -5.73 0.06
C ILE A 193 -8.67 -6.37 0.34
N VAL A 194 -8.96 -6.61 1.61
CA VAL A 194 -10.29 -7.03 2.09
C VAL A 194 -10.72 -6.01 3.12
N SER A 195 -11.76 -5.24 2.79
CA SER A 195 -12.25 -4.12 3.59
C SER A 195 -13.76 -4.16 3.71
N GLY A 196 -14.28 -3.54 4.75
CA GLY A 196 -15.72 -3.27 4.89
C GLY A 196 -16.22 -2.14 3.98
N GLY A 197 -15.32 -1.36 3.38
CA GLY A 197 -15.64 -0.31 2.40
C GLY A 197 -16.04 -0.88 1.03
N SER A 198 -16.59 -0.02 0.15
CA SER A 198 -17.02 -0.46 -1.17
C SER A 198 -15.85 -0.68 -2.11
N ILE A 199 -15.95 -1.73 -2.90
CA ILE A 199 -14.97 -2.07 -3.92
C ILE A 199 -14.87 -0.98 -4.99
N ASP A 200 -16.00 -0.34 -5.31
CA ASP A 200 -16.07 0.71 -6.32
C ASP A 200 -15.38 2.01 -5.89
N PHE A 201 -15.35 2.30 -4.58
CA PHE A 201 -14.56 3.41 -4.04
C PHE A 201 -13.06 3.11 -4.09
N MET A 202 -12.64 1.87 -3.83
CA MET A 202 -11.22 1.52 -3.72
C MET A 202 -10.52 1.30 -5.07
N ARG A 203 -11.15 0.60 -6.00
CA ARG A 203 -10.57 0.23 -7.31
C ARG A 203 -9.90 1.37 -8.07
N PRO A 204 -10.47 2.59 -8.14
CA PRO A 204 -9.90 3.66 -8.95
C PRO A 204 -8.50 4.12 -8.54
N TRP A 205 -8.07 3.87 -7.31
CA TRP A 205 -6.84 4.46 -6.78
C TRP A 205 -5.86 3.46 -6.14
N THR A 206 -6.30 2.25 -5.73
CA THR A 206 -5.46 1.30 -4.98
C THR A 206 -4.23 0.82 -5.75
N GLN A 207 -4.33 0.65 -7.07
CA GLN A 207 -3.17 0.27 -7.88
C GLN A 207 -2.09 1.36 -7.87
N ARG A 208 -2.48 2.62 -8.00
CA ARG A 208 -1.55 3.75 -7.99
C ARG A 208 -0.90 3.94 -6.63
N VAL A 209 -1.64 3.76 -5.54
CA VAL A 209 -1.20 4.05 -4.17
C VAL A 209 -0.50 2.87 -3.52
N TYR A 210 -1.05 1.67 -3.66
CA TYR A 210 -0.56 0.45 -2.99
C TYR A 210 0.10 -0.54 -3.94
N GLY A 211 -0.08 -0.39 -5.26
CA GLY A 211 0.31 -1.37 -6.26
C GLY A 211 -0.58 -2.62 -6.23
N VAL A 212 -1.80 -2.52 -5.71
CA VAL A 212 -2.80 -3.59 -5.71
C VAL A 212 -3.78 -3.32 -6.86
N PRO A 213 -3.84 -4.21 -7.87
CA PRO A 213 -4.71 -4.01 -9.03
C PRO A 213 -6.19 -4.18 -8.68
N PRO A 214 -7.11 -3.65 -9.51
CA PRO A 214 -8.56 -3.70 -9.31
C PRO A 214 -9.18 -5.04 -9.76
N GLU A 215 -8.62 -6.16 -9.37
CA GLU A 215 -9.12 -7.51 -9.75
C GLU A 215 -10.31 -7.95 -8.89
#